data_b04d4ff4b05072ba6811ae6cb4da2dcb
#
_entry.id   b04d4ff4b05072ba6811ae6cb4da2dcb
#
_cell.length_a   1.000
_cell.length_b   1.000
_cell.length_c   1.000
_cell.angle_alpha   90.00
_cell.angle_beta   90.00
_cell.angle_gamma   90.00
#
_symmetry.space_group_name_H-M   'P 1'
#
loop_
_entity.id
_entity.type
_entity.pdbx_description
1 polymer ?
#
loop_
_entity_poly.entity_id
_entity_poly.type
_entity_poly.pdbx_seq_one_letter_code
_entity_poly.pdbx_strand_id
1 'polypeptide(L)'
;MRVTGVVPVKRAQDDAKKGTGKIHMTLETKGDTKTIAVKGVGTKFETEKFVRGDKIRPPGTSTAFKVLSVESDTDMTLDASEAPEDYEVPTDQPIEYDLLRKVDTKVVFEKVLERLEAGGSVGIFPEGGSHDRTELLPLKVGIALIAYSALDKDAVNIPIVPVGLNYFRAHRWRGKAVVEYGKPTMINPATLDDFRAGGEKKKAVCNKLLENIESAMRSVIVSAPDYETLETIHTARRLYQKDKGPLDAGERQNLSRRFAEGYKRLLLMTNGNPPPEWLELQNRIVAYRKELRELGIRDYQVPAIVEEHLDDPIENVNADKTLGFFNVLYQIVHLIGLLALSAVPILFLNLPVGLLAGIYAEQRRKKALAKSKVKVKGYDVMLTEKIMFCSKFYFWISYYV
;
A
#
# COMPACT_ATOMS: atom_id res chain seq x y z
N MET A 1 14.49 -4.38 19.35
CA MET A 1 13.09 -3.93 19.23
C MET A 1 12.63 -2.94 20.30
N ARG A 2 13.29 -2.83 21.46
CA ARG A 2 12.93 -1.80 22.48
C ARG A 2 13.25 -0.36 22.07
N VAL A 3 14.12 -0.15 21.09
CA VAL A 3 14.59 1.19 20.66
C VAL A 3 13.60 1.87 19.70
N THR A 4 12.75 1.13 19.01
CA THR A 4 11.87 1.69 17.96
C THR A 4 10.43 1.97 18.42
N GLY A 5 10.05 1.60 19.65
CA GLY A 5 8.69 1.77 20.17
C GLY A 5 7.61 0.98 19.42
N VAL A 6 8.00 0.05 18.53
CA VAL A 6 7.06 -0.76 17.74
C VAL A 6 6.45 -1.85 18.61
N VAL A 7 5.12 -1.93 18.64
CA VAL A 7 4.40 -3.06 19.24
C VAL A 7 4.41 -4.22 18.23
N PRO A 8 5.07 -5.35 18.55
CA PRO A 8 5.11 -6.47 17.63
C PRO A 8 3.73 -7.13 17.53
N VAL A 9 3.16 -7.15 16.35
CA VAL A 9 1.92 -7.86 16.06
C VAL A 9 2.28 -9.18 15.38
N LYS A 10 2.02 -10.29 16.06
CA LYS A 10 2.11 -11.61 15.45
C LYS A 10 0.91 -11.80 14.51
N ARG A 11 1.16 -12.37 13.35
CA ARG A 11 0.11 -12.78 12.43
C ARG A 11 0.09 -14.31 12.38
N ALA A 12 -1.08 -14.90 12.34
CA ALA A 12 -1.21 -16.35 12.20
C ALA A 12 -0.42 -16.92 11.01
N GLN A 13 -0.25 -16.12 9.95
CA GLN A 13 0.50 -16.48 8.74
C GLN A 13 2.02 -16.52 8.95
N ASP A 14 2.56 -15.74 9.90
CA ASP A 14 4.01 -15.68 10.17
C ASP A 14 4.48 -16.90 10.96
N ASP A 15 3.58 -17.51 11.75
CA ASP A 15 3.81 -18.72 12.56
C ASP A 15 3.13 -19.97 11.93
N ALA A 16 2.85 -19.95 10.61
CA ALA A 16 2.25 -21.08 9.92
C ALA A 16 3.13 -22.33 10.04
N LYS A 17 2.56 -23.43 10.55
CA LYS A 17 3.20 -24.73 10.67
C LYS A 17 2.53 -25.71 9.73
N LYS A 18 3.31 -26.66 9.18
CA LYS A 18 2.70 -27.79 8.48
C LYS A 18 1.94 -28.64 9.48
N GLY A 19 0.71 -29.01 9.13
CA GLY A 19 -0.07 -29.94 9.92
C GLY A 19 0.44 -31.36 9.76
N THR A 20 0.16 -32.22 10.73
CA THR A 20 0.51 -33.64 10.69
C THR A 20 -0.50 -34.40 9.84
N GLY A 21 0.00 -35.29 8.98
CA GLY A 21 -0.86 -36.07 8.09
C GLY A 21 -1.41 -35.30 6.89
N LYS A 22 -2.47 -35.82 6.33
CA LYS A 22 -3.17 -35.25 5.17
C LYS A 22 -4.67 -35.13 5.45
N ILE A 23 -5.37 -34.26 4.75
CA ILE A 23 -6.79 -34.03 4.92
C ILE A 23 -7.57 -34.19 3.62
N HIS A 24 -8.74 -34.79 3.73
CA HIS A 24 -9.81 -34.73 2.73
C HIS A 24 -10.79 -33.63 3.14
N MET A 25 -11.20 -32.81 2.20
CA MET A 25 -12.14 -31.73 2.45
C MET A 25 -13.41 -31.98 1.62
N THR A 26 -14.58 -31.87 2.24
CA THR A 26 -15.88 -32.03 1.57
C THR A 26 -16.74 -30.82 1.90
N LEU A 27 -17.25 -30.13 0.89
CA LEU A 27 -18.16 -29.01 1.09
C LEU A 27 -19.56 -29.51 1.46
N GLU A 28 -20.08 -29.05 2.58
CA GLU A 28 -21.44 -29.29 3.02
C GLU A 28 -22.21 -27.98 3.07
N THR A 29 -23.39 -27.96 2.45
CA THR A 29 -24.28 -26.80 2.50
C THR A 29 -25.54 -27.19 3.29
N LYS A 30 -25.74 -26.57 4.45
CA LYS A 30 -26.96 -26.72 5.26
C LYS A 30 -27.70 -25.37 5.31
N GLY A 31 -28.73 -25.22 4.47
CA GLY A 31 -29.43 -23.93 4.32
C GLY A 31 -28.48 -22.84 3.82
N ASP A 32 -28.44 -21.69 4.48
CA ASP A 32 -27.57 -20.56 4.13
C ASP A 32 -26.13 -20.71 4.65
N THR A 33 -25.79 -21.76 5.40
CA THR A 33 -24.47 -21.92 6.00
C THR A 33 -23.63 -22.91 5.19
N LYS A 34 -22.52 -22.42 4.65
CA LYS A 34 -21.52 -23.26 3.96
C LYS A 34 -20.45 -23.69 4.98
N THR A 35 -20.27 -25.00 5.13
CA THR A 35 -19.24 -25.60 5.98
C THR A 35 -18.41 -26.60 5.18
N ILE A 36 -17.20 -26.88 5.64
CA ILE A 36 -16.35 -27.91 5.08
C ILE A 36 -16.13 -28.97 6.14
N ALA A 37 -16.58 -30.19 5.88
CA ALA A 37 -16.21 -31.35 6.65
C ALA A 37 -14.79 -31.80 6.27
N VAL A 38 -13.96 -32.02 7.26
CA VAL A 38 -12.56 -32.45 7.06
C VAL A 38 -12.39 -33.83 7.68
N LYS A 39 -11.89 -34.77 6.88
CA LYS A 39 -11.44 -36.09 7.33
C LYS A 39 -9.94 -36.22 7.20
N GLY A 40 -9.27 -36.50 8.29
CA GLY A 40 -7.82 -36.63 8.37
C GLY A 40 -7.33 -38.04 8.15
N VAL A 41 -6.19 -38.14 7.48
CA VAL A 41 -5.43 -39.39 7.34
C VAL A 41 -4.08 -39.22 8.00
N GLY A 42 -3.88 -39.90 9.13
CA GLY A 42 -2.67 -39.77 9.96
C GLY A 42 -2.57 -38.42 10.67
N THR A 43 -3.69 -37.72 10.84
CA THR A 43 -3.81 -36.44 11.56
C THR A 43 -3.90 -36.66 13.06
N LYS A 44 -3.71 -35.58 13.83
CA LYS A 44 -3.79 -35.58 15.31
C LYS A 44 -4.43 -34.29 15.80
N PHE A 45 -5.64 -34.00 15.35
CA PHE A 45 -6.30 -32.72 15.61
C PHE A 45 -6.53 -32.43 17.10
N GLU A 46 -7.00 -33.39 17.88
CA GLU A 46 -7.15 -33.22 19.33
C GLU A 46 -5.79 -33.19 20.04
N THR A 47 -4.90 -34.11 19.68
CA THR A 47 -3.56 -34.20 20.27
C THR A 47 -2.73 -32.96 20.00
N GLU A 48 -2.86 -32.34 18.82
CA GLU A 48 -2.23 -31.07 18.45
C GLU A 48 -2.97 -29.86 19.04
N LYS A 49 -4.04 -30.06 19.80
CA LYS A 49 -4.81 -29.01 20.46
C LYS A 49 -5.29 -27.91 19.50
N PHE A 50 -5.97 -28.33 18.43
CA PHE A 50 -6.71 -27.37 17.61
C PHE A 50 -7.83 -26.74 18.43
N VAL A 51 -7.98 -25.45 18.31
CA VAL A 51 -9.03 -24.70 19.00
C VAL A 51 -9.92 -23.96 18.01
N ARG A 52 -11.17 -23.74 18.43
CA ARG A 52 -12.08 -22.93 17.65
C ARG A 52 -11.49 -21.56 17.33
N GLY A 53 -11.38 -21.26 16.05
CA GLY A 53 -10.79 -20.00 15.56
C GLY A 53 -9.38 -20.13 15.03
N ASP A 54 -8.71 -21.28 15.19
CA ASP A 54 -7.54 -21.62 14.37
C ASP A 54 -7.96 -21.67 12.90
N LYS A 55 -7.02 -21.57 11.99
CA LYS A 55 -7.32 -21.65 10.55
C LYS A 55 -6.48 -22.74 9.92
N ILE A 56 -7.06 -23.44 8.96
CA ILE A 56 -6.39 -24.38 8.07
C ILE A 56 -6.29 -23.75 6.69
N ARG A 57 -5.10 -23.87 6.08
CA ARG A 57 -4.85 -23.38 4.73
C ARG A 57 -4.37 -24.54 3.86
N PRO A 58 -5.11 -24.90 2.79
CA PRO A 58 -4.67 -25.84 1.77
C PRO A 58 -3.43 -25.31 1.02
N PRO A 59 -2.54 -26.19 0.52
CA PRO A 59 -1.36 -25.79 -0.20
C PRO A 59 -1.71 -25.08 -1.51
N GLY A 60 -0.89 -24.10 -1.88
CA GLY A 60 -1.09 -23.35 -3.13
C GLY A 60 -2.20 -22.31 -3.10
N THR A 61 -3.00 -22.22 -2.03
CA THR A 61 -4.08 -21.24 -1.90
C THR A 61 -3.72 -20.12 -0.93
N SER A 62 -4.34 -18.95 -1.13
CA SER A 62 -4.31 -17.86 -0.15
C SER A 62 -5.48 -17.92 0.83
N THR A 63 -6.46 -18.79 0.57
CA THR A 63 -7.67 -18.93 1.38
C THR A 63 -7.39 -19.83 2.57
N ALA A 64 -7.77 -19.38 3.77
CA ALA A 64 -7.63 -20.13 5.00
C ALA A 64 -9.00 -20.23 5.68
N PHE A 65 -9.40 -21.45 6.01
CA PHE A 65 -10.69 -21.78 6.59
C PHE A 65 -10.61 -21.82 8.11
N LYS A 66 -11.59 -21.26 8.80
CA LYS A 66 -11.63 -21.19 10.25
C LYS A 66 -12.18 -22.48 10.83
N VAL A 67 -11.51 -23.05 11.84
CA VAL A 67 -11.99 -24.19 12.59
C VAL A 67 -13.21 -23.79 13.42
N LEU A 68 -14.33 -24.48 13.23
CA LEU A 68 -15.57 -24.35 13.99
C LEU A 68 -15.61 -25.33 15.17
N SER A 69 -15.35 -26.61 14.88
CA SER A 69 -15.30 -27.69 15.86
C SER A 69 -14.25 -28.72 15.48
N VAL A 70 -13.76 -29.43 16.48
CA VAL A 70 -12.91 -30.61 16.35
C VAL A 70 -13.64 -31.73 17.07
N GLU A 71 -13.96 -32.79 16.34
CA GLU A 71 -14.74 -33.90 16.85
C GLU A 71 -13.85 -35.08 17.27
N SER A 72 -12.70 -35.23 16.61
CA SER A 72 -11.72 -36.29 16.91
C SER A 72 -10.33 -35.94 16.34
N ASP A 73 -9.34 -36.81 16.52
CA ASP A 73 -8.03 -36.67 15.88
C ASP A 73 -8.09 -36.74 14.34
N THR A 74 -9.20 -37.20 13.78
CA THR A 74 -9.40 -37.35 12.33
C THR A 74 -10.54 -36.51 11.76
N ASP A 75 -11.41 -35.97 12.58
CA ASP A 75 -12.63 -35.29 12.11
C ASP A 75 -12.71 -33.87 12.66
N MET A 76 -12.97 -32.90 11.79
CA MET A 76 -13.22 -31.51 12.15
C MET A 76 -14.11 -30.80 11.13
N THR A 77 -14.73 -29.70 11.57
CA THR A 77 -15.59 -28.87 10.75
C THR A 77 -14.99 -27.47 10.60
N LEU A 78 -14.94 -26.96 9.36
CA LEU A 78 -14.45 -25.63 9.03
C LEU A 78 -15.58 -24.73 8.53
N ASP A 79 -15.40 -23.43 8.72
CA ASP A 79 -16.24 -22.36 8.20
C ASP A 79 -15.85 -22.03 6.75
N ALA A 80 -16.80 -22.15 5.84
CA ALA A 80 -16.62 -21.81 4.43
C ALA A 80 -17.30 -20.50 4.01
N SER A 81 -17.84 -19.73 4.95
CA SER A 81 -18.56 -18.47 4.66
C SER A 81 -17.69 -17.41 3.97
N GLU A 82 -16.36 -17.42 4.21
CA GLU A 82 -15.39 -16.53 3.60
C GLU A 82 -14.75 -17.10 2.31
N ALA A 83 -15.21 -18.28 1.82
CA ALA A 83 -14.69 -18.88 0.61
C ALA A 83 -15.12 -18.05 -0.62
N PRO A 84 -14.26 -17.87 -1.63
CA PRO A 84 -14.67 -17.37 -2.93
C PRO A 84 -15.78 -18.25 -3.53
N GLU A 85 -16.70 -17.65 -4.29
CA GLU A 85 -17.83 -18.41 -4.89
C GLU A 85 -17.35 -19.48 -5.86
N ASP A 86 -16.21 -19.27 -6.50
CA ASP A 86 -15.53 -20.14 -7.44
C ASP A 86 -14.46 -21.05 -6.78
N TYR A 87 -14.47 -21.16 -5.43
CA TYR A 87 -13.52 -22.04 -4.75
C TYR A 87 -13.93 -23.50 -4.86
N GLU A 88 -13.17 -24.25 -5.66
CA GLU A 88 -13.31 -25.71 -5.73
C GLU A 88 -12.52 -26.38 -4.60
N VAL A 89 -13.23 -27.12 -3.78
CA VAL A 89 -12.61 -27.91 -2.70
C VAL A 89 -11.93 -29.11 -3.33
N PRO A 90 -10.61 -29.34 -3.06
CA PRO A 90 -9.93 -30.54 -3.58
C PRO A 90 -10.53 -31.80 -2.96
N THR A 91 -11.34 -32.55 -3.71
CA THR A 91 -12.08 -33.72 -3.22
C THR A 91 -11.39 -35.05 -3.51
N ASP A 92 -10.54 -35.11 -4.53
CA ASP A 92 -10.08 -36.39 -5.11
C ASP A 92 -8.87 -37.04 -4.43
N GLN A 93 -8.06 -36.27 -3.70
CA GLN A 93 -6.88 -36.80 -3.02
C GLN A 93 -6.64 -36.11 -1.67
N PRO A 94 -6.04 -36.84 -0.69
CA PRO A 94 -5.67 -36.26 0.59
C PRO A 94 -4.54 -35.23 0.37
N ILE A 95 -4.77 -34.00 0.82
CA ILE A 95 -3.85 -32.88 0.66
C ILE A 95 -3.11 -32.56 1.96
N GLU A 96 -1.89 -32.04 1.86
CA GLU A 96 -1.19 -31.41 2.99
C GLU A 96 -1.92 -30.13 3.38
N TYR A 97 -1.68 -29.63 4.58
CA TYR A 97 -2.25 -28.38 5.03
C TYR A 97 -1.30 -27.61 5.95
N ASP A 98 -1.48 -26.28 5.96
CA ASP A 98 -0.82 -25.41 6.92
C ASP A 98 -1.77 -25.08 8.06
N LEU A 99 -1.29 -25.22 9.29
CA LEU A 99 -1.97 -24.79 10.50
C LEU A 99 -1.59 -23.34 10.81
N LEU A 100 -2.59 -22.49 10.95
CA LEU A 100 -2.48 -21.10 11.34
C LEU A 100 -3.16 -20.94 12.70
N ARG A 101 -2.37 -20.86 13.77
CA ARG A 101 -2.91 -20.70 15.12
C ARG A 101 -3.58 -19.33 15.27
N LYS A 102 -4.72 -19.33 16.00
CA LYS A 102 -5.37 -18.09 16.40
C LYS A 102 -4.41 -17.28 17.25
N VAL A 103 -4.12 -16.07 16.82
CA VAL A 103 -3.28 -15.14 17.58
C VAL A 103 -4.15 -14.44 18.63
N ASP A 104 -3.71 -14.48 19.87
CA ASP A 104 -4.35 -13.70 20.92
C ASP A 104 -3.99 -12.21 20.73
N THR A 105 -4.98 -11.45 20.29
CA THR A 105 -4.82 -10.01 20.10
C THR A 105 -4.90 -9.21 21.41
N LYS A 106 -5.32 -9.82 22.52
CA LYS A 106 -5.46 -9.14 23.81
C LYS A 106 -4.14 -8.52 24.27
N VAL A 107 -3.05 -9.29 24.19
CA VAL A 107 -1.70 -8.81 24.57
C VAL A 107 -1.27 -7.57 23.77
N VAL A 108 -1.66 -7.51 22.48
CA VAL A 108 -1.36 -6.34 21.64
C VAL A 108 -2.20 -5.14 22.09
N PHE A 109 -3.50 -5.37 22.34
CA PHE A 109 -4.41 -4.34 22.80
C PHE A 109 -3.98 -3.77 24.16
N GLU A 110 -3.62 -4.62 25.11
CA GLU A 110 -3.12 -4.20 26.43
C GLU A 110 -1.90 -3.30 26.34
N LYS A 111 -0.89 -3.67 25.54
CA LYS A 111 0.30 -2.83 25.31
C LYS A 111 -0.02 -1.51 24.62
N VAL A 112 -1.01 -1.48 23.72
CA VAL A 112 -1.45 -0.24 23.09
C VAL A 112 -2.13 0.66 24.11
N LEU A 113 -3.01 0.11 24.96
CA LEU A 113 -3.69 0.86 26.02
C LEU A 113 -2.68 1.39 27.05
N GLU A 114 -1.76 0.58 27.55
CA GLU A 114 -0.67 1.01 28.46
C GLU A 114 0.10 2.20 27.87
N ARG A 115 0.39 2.19 26.57
CA ARG A 115 1.08 3.29 25.90
C ARG A 115 0.26 4.57 25.86
N LEU A 116 -1.05 4.44 25.64
CA LEU A 116 -1.98 5.57 25.60
C LEU A 116 -2.22 6.14 27.01
N GLU A 117 -2.36 5.29 28.03
CA GLU A 117 -2.44 5.65 29.44
C GLU A 117 -1.20 6.45 29.92
N ALA A 118 -0.02 6.06 29.44
CA ALA A 118 1.23 6.78 29.70
C ALA A 118 1.36 8.12 28.95
N GLY A 119 0.29 8.60 28.29
CA GLY A 119 0.30 9.84 27.50
C GLY A 119 1.06 9.73 26.17
N GLY A 120 1.35 8.52 25.71
CA GLY A 120 2.05 8.30 24.45
C GLY A 120 1.09 8.28 23.25
N SER A 121 1.67 8.42 22.05
CA SER A 121 0.93 8.28 20.79
C SER A 121 1.14 6.90 20.19
N VAL A 122 0.13 6.41 19.44
CA VAL A 122 0.17 5.15 18.72
C VAL A 122 -0.21 5.39 17.27
N GLY A 123 0.66 4.99 16.33
CA GLY A 123 0.39 5.01 14.90
C GLY A 123 -0.20 3.68 14.43
N ILE A 124 -1.33 3.72 13.74
CA ILE A 124 -2.03 2.54 13.22
C ILE A 124 -2.34 2.74 11.74
N PHE A 125 -2.14 1.69 10.93
CA PHE A 125 -2.63 1.63 9.56
C PHE A 125 -3.94 0.82 9.55
N PRO A 126 -5.10 1.50 9.53
CA PRO A 126 -6.39 0.82 9.75
C PRO A 126 -6.83 -0.04 8.56
N GLU A 127 -6.20 0.09 7.41
CA GLU A 127 -6.45 -0.73 6.22
C GLU A 127 -5.93 -2.18 6.37
N GLY A 128 -4.97 -2.39 7.27
CA GLY A 128 -4.45 -3.70 7.63
C GLY A 128 -3.60 -4.38 6.55
N GLY A 129 -3.28 -3.71 5.47
CA GLY A 129 -2.43 -4.21 4.39
C GLY A 129 -1.91 -3.10 3.48
N SER A 130 -0.78 -3.35 2.82
CA SER A 130 -0.26 -2.45 1.78
C SER A 130 -0.88 -2.78 0.43
N HIS A 131 -1.25 -1.76 -0.32
CA HIS A 131 -1.86 -1.90 -1.65
C HIS A 131 -1.52 -0.68 -2.53
N ASP A 132 -1.65 -0.86 -3.84
CA ASP A 132 -1.41 0.19 -4.85
C ASP A 132 -2.73 0.78 -5.40
N ARG A 133 -3.80 0.70 -4.63
CA ARG A 133 -5.07 1.32 -5.03
C ARG A 133 -5.03 2.82 -4.83
N THR A 134 -5.75 3.52 -5.68
CA THR A 134 -5.94 4.98 -5.60
C THR A 134 -6.98 5.39 -4.55
N GLU A 135 -7.69 4.42 -3.97
CA GLU A 135 -8.72 4.60 -2.95
C GLU A 135 -8.38 3.80 -1.68
N LEU A 136 -8.94 4.24 -0.55
CA LEU A 136 -8.83 3.53 0.73
C LEU A 136 -9.47 2.16 0.66
N LEU A 137 -8.83 1.18 1.27
CA LEU A 137 -9.47 -0.10 1.58
C LEU A 137 -10.44 0.06 2.75
N PRO A 138 -11.44 -0.84 2.87
CA PRO A 138 -12.31 -0.86 4.05
C PRO A 138 -11.50 -0.94 5.34
N LEU A 139 -11.77 -0.02 6.26
CA LEU A 139 -11.05 0.07 7.52
C LEU A 139 -11.36 -1.11 8.44
N LYS A 140 -10.35 -1.58 9.16
CA LYS A 140 -10.49 -2.66 10.15
C LYS A 140 -11.02 -2.09 11.47
N VAL A 141 -11.94 -2.82 12.09
CA VAL A 141 -12.59 -2.42 13.35
C VAL A 141 -11.63 -2.21 14.53
N GLY A 142 -10.41 -2.70 14.45
CA GLY A 142 -9.41 -2.63 15.52
C GLY A 142 -9.18 -1.23 16.08
N ILE A 143 -9.16 -0.20 15.23
CA ILE A 143 -8.98 1.20 15.69
C ILE A 143 -10.16 1.67 16.54
N ALA A 144 -11.40 1.31 16.16
CA ALA A 144 -12.59 1.65 16.93
C ALA A 144 -12.62 0.92 18.28
N LEU A 145 -12.26 -0.36 18.29
CA LEU A 145 -12.17 -1.15 19.52
C LEU A 145 -11.13 -0.58 20.49
N ILE A 146 -9.94 -0.20 20.02
CA ILE A 146 -8.90 0.43 20.86
C ILE A 146 -9.43 1.73 21.45
N ALA A 147 -10.00 2.60 20.64
CA ALA A 147 -10.44 3.92 21.06
C ALA A 147 -11.59 3.83 22.10
N TYR A 148 -12.58 2.97 21.87
CA TYR A 148 -13.65 2.72 22.86
C TYR A 148 -13.13 2.04 24.13
N SER A 149 -12.17 1.10 24.00
CA SER A 149 -11.61 0.43 25.18
C SER A 149 -10.81 1.37 26.06
N ALA A 150 -10.13 2.35 25.49
CA ALA A 150 -9.45 3.38 26.23
C ALA A 150 -10.42 4.32 26.95
N LEU A 151 -11.52 4.70 26.28
CA LEU A 151 -12.56 5.52 26.89
C LEU A 151 -13.30 4.75 28.01
N ASP A 152 -13.51 3.45 27.85
CA ASP A 152 -14.21 2.60 28.82
C ASP A 152 -13.36 2.37 30.07
N LYS A 153 -12.06 2.09 29.91
CA LYS A 153 -11.16 1.73 31.01
C LYS A 153 -10.74 2.94 31.84
N ASP A 154 -10.37 4.03 31.21
CA ASP A 154 -9.66 5.14 31.85
C ASP A 154 -10.41 6.47 31.72
N ALA A 155 -11.61 6.47 31.15
CA ALA A 155 -12.38 7.67 30.79
C ALA A 155 -11.60 8.68 29.93
N VAL A 156 -10.53 8.23 29.29
CA VAL A 156 -9.69 9.08 28.42
C VAL A 156 -10.23 9.05 27.00
N ASN A 157 -10.81 10.15 26.57
CA ASN A 157 -11.26 10.31 25.20
C ASN A 157 -10.06 10.67 24.31
N ILE A 158 -9.52 9.69 23.59
CA ILE A 158 -8.31 9.81 22.80
C ILE A 158 -8.63 10.47 21.45
N PRO A 159 -7.91 11.56 21.09
CA PRO A 159 -8.06 12.15 19.76
C PRO A 159 -7.50 11.21 18.68
N ILE A 160 -8.34 10.89 17.71
CA ILE A 160 -7.96 10.11 16.52
C ILE A 160 -7.61 11.09 15.42
N VAL A 161 -6.30 11.21 15.11
CA VAL A 161 -5.80 12.14 14.11
C VAL A 161 -5.61 11.38 12.80
N PRO A 162 -6.35 11.70 11.73
CA PRO A 162 -6.11 11.10 10.41
C PRO A 162 -4.81 11.66 9.84
N VAL A 163 -3.97 10.76 9.32
CA VAL A 163 -2.69 11.12 8.71
C VAL A 163 -2.64 10.59 7.28
N GLY A 164 -2.55 11.51 6.33
CA GLY A 164 -2.38 11.20 4.91
C GLY A 164 -0.91 11.10 4.54
N LEU A 165 -0.50 9.95 3.99
CA LEU A 165 0.81 9.75 3.40
C LEU A 165 0.70 9.82 1.89
N ASN A 166 0.96 10.99 1.32
CA ASN A 166 0.79 11.24 -0.11
C ASN A 166 2.14 11.15 -0.84
N TYR A 167 2.31 10.07 -1.62
CA TYR A 167 3.52 9.83 -2.39
C TYR A 167 3.33 10.26 -3.85
N PHE A 168 4.06 11.28 -4.29
CA PHE A 168 3.91 11.82 -5.65
C PHE A 168 4.74 11.13 -6.72
N ARG A 169 5.65 10.26 -6.39
CA ARG A 169 6.49 9.44 -7.29
C ARG A 169 7.15 8.33 -6.49
N ALA A 170 6.40 7.46 -5.89
CA ALA A 170 6.87 6.38 -5.04
C ALA A 170 7.91 5.48 -5.74
N HIS A 171 7.76 5.29 -7.07
CA HIS A 171 8.65 4.46 -7.90
C HIS A 171 9.97 5.14 -8.29
N ARG A 172 10.20 6.40 -7.92
CA ARG A 172 11.44 7.12 -8.29
C ARG A 172 12.34 7.36 -7.09
N TRP A 173 13.63 7.23 -7.31
CA TRP A 173 14.64 7.68 -6.35
C TRP A 173 14.43 9.17 -6.03
N ARG A 174 14.48 9.52 -4.75
CA ARG A 174 14.15 10.87 -4.23
C ARG A 174 12.72 11.31 -4.53
N GLY A 175 11.78 10.38 -4.61
CA GLY A 175 10.36 10.71 -4.66
C GLY A 175 9.96 11.57 -3.45
N LYS A 176 9.07 12.55 -3.68
CA LYS A 176 8.57 13.40 -2.60
C LYS A 176 7.36 12.73 -1.94
N ALA A 177 7.34 12.73 -0.62
CA ALA A 177 6.18 12.38 0.18
C ALA A 177 5.70 13.63 0.93
N VAL A 178 4.39 13.80 1.04
CA VAL A 178 3.77 14.81 1.88
C VAL A 178 2.97 14.10 2.96
N VAL A 179 3.28 14.44 4.21
CA VAL A 179 2.53 13.95 5.37
C VAL A 179 1.57 15.06 5.78
N GLU A 180 0.27 14.78 5.72
CA GLU A 180 -0.78 15.73 6.10
C GLU A 180 -1.51 15.22 7.32
N TYR A 181 -1.65 16.06 8.34
CA TYR A 181 -2.41 15.79 9.54
C TYR A 181 -3.76 16.48 9.43
N GLY A 182 -4.84 15.72 9.59
CA GLY A 182 -6.20 16.25 9.58
C GLY A 182 -6.70 16.66 10.97
N LYS A 183 -7.95 17.09 11.02
CA LYS A 183 -8.59 17.45 12.28
C LYS A 183 -8.80 16.21 13.15
N PRO A 184 -8.51 16.29 14.46
CA PRO A 184 -8.78 15.19 15.38
C PRO A 184 -10.27 14.84 15.41
N THR A 185 -10.58 13.56 15.39
CA THR A 185 -11.92 13.01 15.60
C THR A 185 -11.98 12.47 17.04
N MET A 186 -12.99 12.88 17.79
CA MET A 186 -13.24 12.41 19.16
C MET A 186 -14.42 11.45 19.17
N ILE A 187 -14.44 10.50 20.12
CA ILE A 187 -15.60 9.65 20.36
C ILE A 187 -16.65 10.47 21.09
N ASN A 188 -17.90 10.31 20.71
CA ASN A 188 -19.01 10.83 21.52
C ASN A 188 -19.19 9.98 22.78
N PRO A 189 -18.92 10.51 24.01
CA PRO A 189 -19.05 9.73 25.24
C PRO A 189 -20.43 9.11 25.45
N ALA A 190 -21.49 9.72 24.93
CA ALA A 190 -22.87 9.18 25.04
C ALA A 190 -23.04 7.81 24.35
N THR A 191 -22.14 7.41 23.47
CA THR A 191 -22.19 6.10 22.77
C THR A 191 -21.48 4.99 23.55
N LEU A 192 -20.90 5.28 24.71
CA LEU A 192 -20.14 4.32 25.51
C LEU A 192 -21.05 3.22 26.09
N ASP A 193 -22.26 3.56 26.51
CA ASP A 193 -23.22 2.58 27.05
C ASP A 193 -23.63 1.56 25.98
N ASP A 194 -23.81 1.97 24.75
CA ASP A 194 -24.08 1.07 23.63
C ASP A 194 -22.88 0.16 23.32
N PHE A 195 -21.66 0.68 23.48
CA PHE A 195 -20.45 -0.15 23.36
C PHE A 195 -20.36 -1.21 24.46
N ARG A 196 -20.69 -0.84 25.71
CA ARG A 196 -20.73 -1.76 26.88
C ARG A 196 -21.83 -2.81 26.76
N ALA A 197 -22.98 -2.47 26.17
CA ALA A 197 -24.08 -3.39 25.95
C ALA A 197 -23.72 -4.59 25.09
N GLY A 198 -22.65 -4.47 24.24
CA GLY A 198 -22.17 -5.55 23.39
C GLY A 198 -23.08 -5.84 22.19
N GLY A 199 -22.88 -7.01 21.56
CA GLY A 199 -23.72 -7.48 20.45
C GLY A 199 -23.81 -6.49 19.27
N GLU A 200 -25.02 -6.34 18.72
CA GLU A 200 -25.29 -5.45 17.57
C GLU A 200 -25.13 -3.97 17.90
N LYS A 201 -25.42 -3.56 19.13
CA LYS A 201 -25.23 -2.17 19.56
C LYS A 201 -23.76 -1.77 19.50
N LYS A 202 -22.88 -2.61 20.07
CA LYS A 202 -21.42 -2.41 19.98
C LYS A 202 -20.93 -2.34 18.55
N LYS A 203 -21.41 -3.22 17.70
CA LYS A 203 -21.06 -3.24 16.26
C LYS A 203 -21.51 -1.96 15.56
N ALA A 204 -22.72 -1.49 15.83
CA ALA A 204 -23.27 -0.26 15.25
C ALA A 204 -22.42 0.98 15.61
N VAL A 205 -22.08 1.17 16.89
CA VAL A 205 -21.26 2.33 17.30
C VAL A 205 -19.83 2.26 16.78
N CYS A 206 -19.23 1.06 16.72
CA CYS A 206 -17.93 0.88 16.10
C CYS A 206 -17.93 1.20 14.60
N ASN A 207 -18.95 0.74 13.86
CA ASN A 207 -19.09 1.04 12.44
C ASN A 207 -19.28 2.53 12.20
N LYS A 208 -20.11 3.20 13.02
CA LYS A 208 -20.31 4.64 12.94
C LYS A 208 -19.02 5.43 13.16
N LEU A 209 -18.20 5.01 14.12
CA LEU A 209 -16.89 5.60 14.35
C LEU A 209 -15.97 5.36 13.15
N LEU A 210 -15.97 4.15 12.55
CA LEU A 210 -15.19 3.83 11.36
C LEU A 210 -15.58 4.70 10.17
N GLU A 211 -16.86 4.94 9.91
CA GLU A 211 -17.35 5.84 8.88
C GLU A 211 -16.80 7.27 9.08
N ASN A 212 -16.82 7.76 10.33
CA ASN A 212 -16.27 9.08 10.66
C ASN A 212 -14.75 9.13 10.42
N ILE A 213 -14.01 8.09 10.83
CA ILE A 213 -12.57 7.99 10.59
C ILE A 213 -12.27 7.90 9.09
N GLU A 214 -13.02 7.11 8.34
CA GLU A 214 -12.85 6.99 6.89
C GLU A 214 -13.08 8.34 6.18
N SER A 215 -14.15 9.06 6.55
CA SER A 215 -14.42 10.40 6.05
C SER A 215 -13.28 11.36 6.37
N ALA A 216 -12.74 11.31 7.60
CA ALA A 216 -11.62 12.13 8.02
C ALA A 216 -10.32 11.76 7.27
N MET A 217 -10.04 10.46 7.03
CA MET A 217 -8.90 10.02 6.24
C MET A 217 -9.02 10.46 4.77
N ARG A 218 -10.21 10.40 4.18
CA ARG A 218 -10.45 10.91 2.83
C ARG A 218 -10.18 12.40 2.70
N SER A 219 -10.25 13.16 3.77
CA SER A 219 -9.93 14.59 3.76
C SER A 219 -8.45 14.90 3.68
N VAL A 220 -7.57 13.98 4.04
CA VAL A 220 -6.10 14.16 4.05
C VAL A 220 -5.37 13.40 2.94
N ILE A 221 -6.08 12.66 2.11
CA ILE A 221 -5.52 11.95 0.95
C ILE A 221 -6.11 12.49 -0.35
N VAL A 222 -5.37 12.37 -1.44
CA VAL A 222 -5.86 12.63 -2.79
C VAL A 222 -6.32 11.31 -3.39
N SER A 223 -7.62 11.11 -3.50
CA SER A 223 -8.21 9.87 -3.99
C SER A 223 -8.84 10.10 -5.38
N ALA A 224 -8.57 9.21 -6.31
CA ALA A 224 -9.12 9.20 -7.66
C ALA A 224 -9.56 7.78 -8.03
N PRO A 225 -10.51 7.60 -8.99
CA PRO A 225 -11.00 6.27 -9.36
C PRO A 225 -9.90 5.35 -9.90
N ASP A 226 -8.95 5.94 -10.63
CA ASP A 226 -7.85 5.22 -11.28
C ASP A 226 -6.57 6.07 -11.30
N TYR A 227 -5.46 5.41 -11.63
CA TYR A 227 -4.15 6.05 -11.66
C TYR A 227 -4.02 7.10 -12.77
N GLU A 228 -4.66 6.90 -13.92
CA GLU A 228 -4.61 7.82 -15.05
C GLU A 228 -5.31 9.13 -14.72
N THR A 229 -6.49 9.05 -14.09
CA THR A 229 -7.21 10.22 -13.57
C THR A 229 -6.39 10.95 -12.51
N LEU A 230 -5.74 10.25 -11.61
CA LEU A 230 -4.87 10.85 -10.59
C LEU A 230 -3.69 11.59 -11.23
N GLU A 231 -3.05 11.01 -12.24
CA GLU A 231 -1.97 11.66 -12.99
C GLU A 231 -2.47 12.88 -13.78
N THR A 232 -3.67 12.80 -14.35
CA THR A 232 -4.33 13.92 -15.03
C THR A 232 -4.60 15.07 -14.07
N ILE A 233 -5.15 14.80 -12.90
CA ILE A 233 -5.38 15.78 -11.83
C ILE A 233 -4.06 16.44 -11.41
N HIS A 234 -3.00 15.68 -11.21
CA HIS A 234 -1.70 16.24 -10.84
C HIS A 234 -1.09 17.11 -11.95
N THR A 235 -1.27 16.74 -13.20
CA THR A 235 -0.77 17.51 -14.33
C THR A 235 -1.59 18.79 -14.53
N ALA A 236 -2.93 18.69 -14.51
CA ALA A 236 -3.84 19.82 -14.58
C ALA A 236 -3.54 20.85 -13.49
N ARG A 237 -3.33 20.41 -12.25
CA ARG A 237 -2.92 21.28 -11.15
C ARG A 237 -1.61 22.02 -11.45
N ARG A 238 -0.58 21.33 -11.99
CA ARG A 238 0.70 21.98 -12.32
C ARG A 238 0.54 23.04 -13.40
N LEU A 239 -0.21 22.74 -14.44
CA LEU A 239 -0.49 23.69 -15.51
C LEU A 239 -1.31 24.89 -15.02
N TYR A 240 -2.30 24.66 -14.16
CA TYR A 240 -3.11 25.72 -13.55
C TYR A 240 -2.28 26.71 -12.71
N GLN A 241 -1.16 26.24 -12.14
CA GLN A 241 -0.31 27.03 -11.25
C GLN A 241 0.75 27.87 -11.95
N LYS A 242 0.91 27.73 -13.27
CA LYS A 242 2.02 28.33 -14.02
C LYS A 242 2.25 29.82 -13.71
N ASP A 243 1.16 30.56 -13.48
CA ASP A 243 1.20 32.02 -13.33
C ASP A 243 1.14 32.52 -11.87
N LYS A 244 1.11 31.61 -10.88
CA LYS A 244 0.87 31.97 -9.46
C LYS A 244 2.08 31.82 -8.53
N GLY A 245 3.27 31.58 -9.07
CA GLY A 245 4.47 31.36 -8.28
C GLY A 245 4.51 30.01 -7.53
N PRO A 246 5.59 29.71 -6.79
CA PRO A 246 5.75 28.44 -6.10
C PRO A 246 4.81 28.34 -4.90
N LEU A 247 3.86 27.44 -4.95
CA LEU A 247 3.01 27.11 -3.80
C LEU A 247 3.77 26.29 -2.75
N ASP A 248 3.42 26.49 -1.48
CA ASP A 248 3.83 25.60 -0.40
C ASP A 248 3.31 24.16 -0.60
N ALA A 249 3.91 23.20 0.12
CA ALA A 249 3.54 21.79 0.00
C ALA A 249 2.07 21.54 0.40
N GLY A 250 1.60 22.20 1.46
CA GLY A 250 0.22 22.11 1.92
C GLY A 250 -0.79 22.70 0.93
N GLU A 251 -0.47 23.84 0.35
CA GLU A 251 -1.30 24.48 -0.68
C GLU A 251 -1.40 23.61 -1.94
N ARG A 252 -0.28 23.01 -2.36
CA ARG A 252 -0.26 22.07 -3.49
C ARG A 252 -1.14 20.86 -3.24
N GLN A 253 -1.09 20.32 -2.03
CA GLN A 253 -1.91 19.19 -1.62
C GLN A 253 -3.40 19.57 -1.61
N ASN A 254 -3.73 20.71 -1.00
CA ASN A 254 -5.09 21.22 -0.97
C ASN A 254 -5.66 21.42 -2.37
N LEU A 255 -4.88 21.99 -3.27
CA LEU A 255 -5.30 22.19 -4.66
C LEU A 255 -5.50 20.85 -5.38
N SER A 256 -4.63 19.87 -5.20
CA SER A 256 -4.81 18.51 -5.76
C SER A 256 -6.11 17.87 -5.27
N ARG A 257 -6.40 17.99 -3.98
CA ARG A 257 -7.64 17.49 -3.38
C ARG A 257 -8.89 18.17 -3.97
N ARG A 258 -8.84 19.49 -4.14
CA ARG A 258 -9.94 20.24 -4.75
C ARG A 258 -10.21 19.81 -6.20
N PHE A 259 -9.16 19.54 -6.98
CA PHE A 259 -9.31 18.98 -8.33
C PHE A 259 -9.93 17.57 -8.29
N ALA A 260 -9.47 16.70 -7.39
CA ALA A 260 -10.02 15.36 -7.23
C ALA A 260 -11.49 15.38 -6.79
N GLU A 261 -11.82 16.25 -5.84
CA GLU A 261 -13.20 16.45 -5.38
C GLU A 261 -14.10 17.01 -6.48
N GLY A 262 -13.59 17.98 -7.25
CA GLY A 262 -14.30 18.54 -8.41
C GLY A 262 -14.62 17.46 -9.44
N TYR A 263 -13.67 16.56 -9.73
CA TYR A 263 -13.88 15.43 -10.62
C TYR A 263 -14.95 14.45 -10.09
N LYS A 264 -14.92 14.12 -8.80
CA LYS A 264 -15.95 13.27 -8.17
C LYS A 264 -17.35 13.89 -8.28
N ARG A 265 -17.47 15.18 -8.02
CA ARG A 265 -18.75 15.90 -8.17
C ARG A 265 -19.23 15.89 -9.61
N LEU A 266 -18.30 16.06 -10.57
CA LEU A 266 -18.61 15.97 -11.99
C LEU A 266 -19.19 14.62 -12.35
N LEU A 267 -18.56 13.51 -11.90
CA LEU A 267 -19.07 12.16 -12.11
C LEU A 267 -20.44 11.93 -11.48
N LEU A 268 -20.68 12.47 -10.28
CA LEU A 268 -21.99 12.36 -9.62
C LEU A 268 -23.08 13.10 -10.43
N MET A 269 -22.77 14.28 -10.97
CA MET A 269 -23.71 15.05 -11.81
C MET A 269 -24.01 14.37 -13.15
N THR A 270 -23.10 13.56 -13.65
CA THR A 270 -23.20 12.89 -14.96
C THR A 270 -23.49 11.38 -14.85
N ASN A 271 -24.04 10.94 -13.71
CA ASN A 271 -24.38 9.53 -13.45
C ASN A 271 -23.22 8.55 -13.71
N GLY A 272 -22.01 8.95 -13.33
CA GLY A 272 -20.80 8.12 -13.43
C GLY A 272 -20.09 8.17 -14.79
N ASN A 273 -20.62 8.89 -15.78
CA ASN A 273 -19.99 9.03 -17.08
C ASN A 273 -19.26 10.38 -17.19
N PRO A 274 -17.94 10.40 -17.44
CA PRO A 274 -17.23 11.66 -17.65
C PRO A 274 -17.78 12.41 -18.86
N PRO A 275 -18.01 13.72 -18.78
CA PRO A 275 -18.47 14.50 -19.92
C PRO A 275 -17.41 14.54 -21.03
N PRO A 276 -17.81 14.74 -22.31
CA PRO A 276 -16.90 14.70 -23.45
C PRO A 276 -15.75 15.73 -23.34
N GLU A 277 -16.00 16.89 -22.78
CA GLU A 277 -14.98 17.92 -22.55
C GLU A 277 -13.89 17.45 -21.57
N TRP A 278 -14.27 16.66 -20.56
CA TRP A 278 -13.31 16.07 -19.66
C TRP A 278 -12.45 15.03 -20.36
N LEU A 279 -13.05 14.16 -21.17
CA LEU A 279 -12.31 13.14 -21.93
C LEU A 279 -11.35 13.79 -22.93
N GLU A 280 -11.77 14.87 -23.59
CA GLU A 280 -10.88 15.62 -24.48
C GLU A 280 -9.70 16.23 -23.70
N LEU A 281 -9.97 16.88 -22.58
CA LEU A 281 -8.92 17.44 -21.71
C LEU A 281 -7.95 16.35 -21.22
N GLN A 282 -8.45 15.20 -20.80
CA GLN A 282 -7.65 14.07 -20.39
C GLN A 282 -6.74 13.60 -21.51
N ASN A 283 -7.28 13.41 -22.72
CA ASN A 283 -6.51 13.00 -23.88
C ASN A 283 -5.43 14.03 -24.24
N ARG A 284 -5.71 15.31 -24.20
CA ARG A 284 -4.74 16.39 -24.43
C ARG A 284 -3.61 16.38 -23.37
N ILE A 285 -3.95 16.17 -22.11
CA ILE A 285 -2.97 16.08 -21.03
C ILE A 285 -2.09 14.81 -21.19
N VAL A 286 -2.66 13.70 -21.60
CA VAL A 286 -1.90 12.46 -21.88
C VAL A 286 -0.94 12.67 -23.04
N ALA A 287 -1.40 13.29 -24.15
CA ALA A 287 -0.56 13.61 -25.29
C ALA A 287 0.60 14.55 -24.91
N TYR A 288 0.30 15.67 -24.22
CA TYR A 288 1.30 16.59 -23.70
C TYR A 288 2.36 15.90 -22.82
N ARG A 289 1.94 15.02 -21.92
CA ARG A 289 2.87 14.26 -21.08
C ARG A 289 3.73 13.29 -21.87
N LYS A 290 3.20 12.73 -22.96
CA LYS A 290 3.94 11.86 -23.87
C LYS A 290 5.03 12.67 -24.57
N GLU A 291 4.69 13.80 -25.15
CA GLU A 291 5.64 14.72 -25.81
C GLU A 291 6.77 15.17 -24.86
N LEU A 292 6.44 15.63 -23.65
CA LEU A 292 7.45 15.98 -22.65
C LEU A 292 8.40 14.84 -22.32
N ARG A 293 7.89 13.61 -22.32
CA ARG A 293 8.66 12.41 -22.03
C ARG A 293 9.58 12.04 -23.19
N GLU A 294 9.12 12.20 -24.41
CA GLU A 294 9.90 11.99 -25.65
C GLU A 294 11.02 13.02 -25.77
N LEU A 295 10.75 14.25 -25.44
CA LEU A 295 11.74 15.33 -25.40
C LEU A 295 12.67 15.28 -24.18
N GLY A 296 12.39 14.43 -23.19
CA GLY A 296 13.17 14.33 -21.95
C GLY A 296 13.09 15.55 -21.03
N ILE A 297 12.13 16.45 -21.25
CA ILE A 297 11.95 17.71 -20.51
C ILE A 297 10.79 17.62 -19.51
N ARG A 298 10.71 18.59 -18.61
CA ARG A 298 9.66 18.72 -17.59
C ARG A 298 8.84 20.00 -17.81
N ASP A 299 7.58 20.00 -17.36
CA ASP A 299 6.66 21.13 -17.52
C ASP A 299 7.27 22.49 -17.14
N TYR A 300 8.05 22.55 -16.06
CA TYR A 300 8.65 23.79 -15.58
C TYR A 300 9.82 24.31 -16.45
N GLN A 301 10.34 23.46 -17.34
CA GLN A 301 11.41 23.83 -18.27
C GLN A 301 10.85 24.41 -19.57
N VAL A 302 9.58 24.12 -19.88
CA VAL A 302 8.93 24.59 -21.12
C VAL A 302 8.95 26.11 -21.27
N PRO A 303 8.60 26.93 -20.25
CA PRO A 303 8.65 28.39 -20.37
C PRO A 303 10.06 28.90 -20.69
N ALA A 304 11.07 28.41 -19.96
CA ALA A 304 12.46 28.85 -20.17
C ALA A 304 12.97 28.56 -21.59
N ILE A 305 12.62 27.38 -22.13
CA ILE A 305 12.99 26.98 -23.49
C ILE A 305 12.29 27.88 -24.52
N VAL A 306 11.04 28.22 -24.28
CA VAL A 306 10.25 29.09 -25.19
C VAL A 306 10.78 30.51 -25.15
N GLU A 307 11.11 31.06 -23.98
CA GLU A 307 11.70 32.39 -23.83
C GLU A 307 13.07 32.47 -24.50
N GLU A 308 13.94 31.49 -24.30
CA GLU A 308 15.26 31.43 -24.90
C GLU A 308 15.24 31.38 -26.45
N HIS A 309 14.15 30.81 -27.04
CA HIS A 309 14.03 30.70 -28.49
C HIS A 309 13.20 31.85 -29.11
N LEU A 310 12.49 32.64 -28.31
CA LEU A 310 11.76 33.81 -28.81
C LEU A 310 12.62 35.08 -28.86
N ASP A 311 13.66 35.16 -28.03
CA ASP A 311 14.55 36.35 -27.94
C ASP A 311 15.78 36.28 -28.85
N ASP A 312 16.07 35.14 -29.50
CA ASP A 312 17.12 35.05 -30.50
C ASP A 312 16.58 35.28 -31.91
N PRO A 313 16.75 36.44 -32.51
CA PRO A 313 16.63 36.58 -33.95
C PRO A 313 17.71 35.68 -34.59
N ILE A 314 17.25 34.87 -35.55
CA ILE A 314 18.15 34.05 -36.37
C ILE A 314 19.09 34.99 -37.17
N GLU A 315 20.06 35.58 -36.51
CA GLU A 315 21.10 36.36 -37.13
C GLU A 315 22.49 35.76 -36.89
N ASN A 316 23.03 35.26 -38.02
CA ASN A 316 24.45 35.04 -38.26
C ASN A 316 25.22 34.01 -37.42
N VAL A 317 24.90 32.74 -37.62
CA VAL A 317 25.87 31.66 -37.38
C VAL A 317 26.73 31.43 -38.62
N ASN A 318 27.55 32.41 -38.98
CA ASN A 318 28.58 32.29 -40.02
C ASN A 318 29.88 32.94 -39.62
N ALA A 319 30.41 32.61 -38.44
CA ALA A 319 31.78 32.90 -38.10
C ALA A 319 32.37 31.74 -37.29
N ASP A 320 33.44 31.13 -37.87
CA ASP A 320 34.32 30.14 -37.22
C ASP A 320 33.74 28.78 -36.79
N LYS A 321 32.96 28.16 -37.66
CA LYS A 321 32.40 26.82 -37.39
C LYS A 321 33.48 25.72 -37.25
N THR A 322 34.65 25.87 -37.82
CA THR A 322 35.71 24.84 -37.78
C THR A 322 36.44 24.81 -36.43
N LEU A 323 36.81 25.95 -35.87
CA LEU A 323 37.51 26.02 -34.58
C LEU A 323 36.57 25.66 -33.42
N GLY A 324 35.31 26.10 -33.50
CA GLY A 324 34.27 25.73 -32.54
C GLY A 324 33.96 24.24 -32.55
N PHE A 325 33.89 23.62 -33.71
CA PHE A 325 33.64 22.19 -33.86
C PHE A 325 34.73 21.33 -33.21
N PHE A 326 36.01 21.63 -33.47
CA PHE A 326 37.12 20.88 -32.87
C PHE A 326 37.17 21.06 -31.34
N ASN A 327 36.86 22.24 -30.84
CA ASN A 327 36.84 22.51 -29.40
C ASN A 327 35.67 21.77 -28.70
N VAL A 328 34.49 21.77 -29.30
CA VAL A 328 33.33 20.99 -28.82
C VAL A 328 33.61 19.49 -28.91
N LEU A 329 34.20 19.01 -30.00
CA LEU A 329 34.57 17.61 -30.14
C LEU A 329 35.62 17.20 -29.10
N TYR A 330 36.62 18.04 -28.84
CA TYR A 330 37.59 17.80 -27.76
C TYR A 330 36.96 17.74 -26.39
N GLN A 331 36.04 18.66 -26.07
CA GLN A 331 35.29 18.65 -24.80
C GLN A 331 34.45 17.40 -24.65
N ILE A 332 33.76 16.97 -25.72
CA ILE A 332 32.96 15.74 -25.72
C ILE A 332 33.84 14.50 -25.49
N VAL A 333 34.97 14.40 -26.20
CA VAL A 333 35.91 13.28 -26.05
C VAL A 333 36.51 13.26 -24.64
N HIS A 334 36.88 14.44 -24.12
CA HIS A 334 37.39 14.58 -22.76
C HIS A 334 36.34 14.18 -21.71
N LEU A 335 35.10 14.65 -21.87
CA LEU A 335 33.98 14.28 -21.02
C LEU A 335 33.70 12.77 -21.06
N ILE A 336 33.68 12.16 -22.25
CA ILE A 336 33.53 10.71 -22.42
C ILE A 336 34.70 9.96 -21.76
N GLY A 337 35.90 10.44 -21.88
CA GLY A 337 37.07 9.87 -21.23
C GLY A 337 37.00 9.91 -19.71
N LEU A 338 36.62 11.06 -19.15
CA LEU A 338 36.39 11.20 -17.71
C LEU A 338 35.24 10.31 -17.22
N LEU A 339 34.12 10.26 -17.95
CA LEU A 339 33.00 9.39 -17.62
C LEU A 339 33.38 7.91 -17.70
N ALA A 340 34.13 7.50 -18.72
CA ALA A 340 34.62 6.14 -18.83
C ALA A 340 35.56 5.77 -17.68
N LEU A 341 36.50 6.65 -17.35
CA LEU A 341 37.44 6.43 -16.25
C LEU A 341 36.74 6.31 -14.89
N SER A 342 35.73 7.11 -14.65
CA SER A 342 34.95 7.06 -13.41
C SER A 342 33.89 5.94 -13.42
N ALA A 343 33.29 5.63 -14.56
CA ALA A 343 32.23 4.65 -14.68
C ALA A 343 32.74 3.20 -14.58
N VAL A 344 33.96 2.91 -15.06
CA VAL A 344 34.51 1.54 -15.05
C VAL A 344 34.59 0.95 -13.64
N PRO A 345 35.20 1.60 -12.63
CA PRO A 345 35.20 1.07 -11.26
C PRO A 345 33.78 0.93 -10.67
N ILE A 346 32.93 1.94 -10.93
CA ILE A 346 31.56 1.96 -10.42
C ILE A 346 30.74 0.83 -11.07
N LEU A 347 30.88 0.60 -12.36
CA LEU A 347 30.21 -0.46 -13.09
C LEU A 347 30.69 -1.84 -12.60
N PHE A 348 32.00 -2.02 -12.45
CA PHE A 348 32.58 -3.30 -12.02
C PHE A 348 32.11 -3.68 -10.60
N LEU A 349 32.02 -2.72 -9.69
CA LEU A 349 31.60 -2.94 -8.31
C LEU A 349 30.07 -3.04 -8.17
N ASN A 350 29.32 -2.21 -8.87
CA ASN A 350 27.88 -2.10 -8.64
C ASN A 350 27.02 -2.94 -9.61
N LEU A 351 27.52 -3.25 -10.82
CA LEU A 351 26.75 -4.01 -11.81
C LEU A 351 26.36 -5.41 -11.30
N PRO A 352 27.27 -6.21 -10.71
CA PRO A 352 26.90 -7.51 -10.16
C PRO A 352 25.85 -7.41 -9.06
N VAL A 353 26.00 -6.44 -8.15
CA VAL A 353 25.05 -6.18 -7.06
C VAL A 353 23.70 -5.75 -7.60
N GLY A 354 23.70 -4.85 -8.58
CA GLY A 354 22.48 -4.36 -9.22
C GLY A 354 21.72 -5.45 -9.98
N LEU A 355 22.43 -6.33 -10.68
CA LEU A 355 21.85 -7.49 -11.38
C LEU A 355 21.24 -8.49 -10.38
N LEU A 356 21.99 -8.88 -9.35
CA LEU A 356 21.51 -9.79 -8.32
C LEU A 356 20.30 -9.21 -7.57
N ALA A 357 20.36 -7.92 -7.22
CA ALA A 357 19.22 -7.22 -6.59
C ALA A 357 18.00 -7.20 -7.51
N GLY A 358 18.19 -7.02 -8.82
CA GLY A 358 17.13 -7.07 -9.83
C GLY A 358 16.45 -8.44 -9.91
N ILE A 359 17.24 -9.49 -10.01
CA ILE A 359 16.74 -10.87 -10.06
C ILE A 359 15.99 -11.24 -8.76
N TYR A 360 16.58 -10.91 -7.62
CA TYR A 360 15.97 -11.17 -6.32
C TYR A 360 14.65 -10.42 -6.14
N ALA A 361 14.63 -9.13 -6.48
CA ALA A 361 13.42 -8.31 -6.39
C ALA A 361 12.30 -8.83 -7.29
N GLU A 362 12.64 -9.27 -8.53
CA GLU A 362 11.66 -9.84 -9.45
C GLU A 362 11.08 -11.18 -8.94
N GLN A 363 11.91 -12.04 -8.35
CA GLN A 363 11.42 -13.28 -7.72
C GLN A 363 10.48 -12.99 -6.55
N ARG A 364 10.83 -11.99 -5.71
CA ARG A 364 9.99 -11.57 -4.59
C ARG A 364 8.69 -10.94 -5.07
N ARG A 365 8.73 -10.11 -6.11
CA ARG A 365 7.55 -9.53 -6.75
C ARG A 365 6.58 -10.61 -7.22
N LYS A 366 7.08 -11.61 -7.96
CA LYS A 366 6.24 -12.73 -8.43
C LYS A 366 5.60 -13.50 -7.27
N LYS A 367 6.37 -13.77 -6.20
CA LYS A 367 5.86 -14.43 -5.00
C LYS A 367 4.83 -13.57 -4.25
N ALA A 368 5.04 -12.26 -4.17
CA ALA A 368 4.10 -11.35 -3.54
C ALA A 368 2.79 -11.23 -4.33
N LEU A 369 2.87 -11.13 -5.66
CA LEU A 369 1.68 -11.11 -6.54
C LEU A 369 0.86 -12.40 -6.45
N ALA A 370 1.52 -13.56 -6.39
CA ALA A 370 0.84 -14.84 -6.24
C ALA A 370 0.14 -15.00 -4.89
N LYS A 371 0.61 -14.31 -3.83
CA LYS A 371 0.03 -14.35 -2.49
C LYS A 371 -0.98 -13.22 -2.22
N SER A 372 -1.07 -12.22 -3.07
CA SER A 372 -1.89 -11.04 -2.85
C SER A 372 -3.33 -11.29 -3.31
N LYS A 373 -4.30 -11.10 -2.42
CA LYS A 373 -5.74 -11.05 -2.74
C LYS A 373 -6.14 -9.79 -3.52
N VAL A 374 -5.28 -8.78 -3.52
CA VAL A 374 -5.44 -7.52 -4.24
C VAL A 374 -4.45 -7.53 -5.39
N LYS A 375 -4.92 -7.46 -6.64
CA LYS A 375 -4.05 -7.36 -7.82
C LYS A 375 -3.30 -6.02 -7.78
N VAL A 376 -2.13 -6.04 -7.16
CA VAL A 376 -1.23 -4.90 -7.01
C VAL A 376 -0.38 -4.81 -8.27
N LYS A 377 -0.24 -3.61 -8.85
CA LYS A 377 0.80 -3.35 -9.85
C LYS A 377 2.15 -3.31 -9.13
N GLY A 378 2.82 -4.46 -9.03
CA GLY A 378 3.98 -4.71 -8.18
C GLY A 378 5.28 -3.93 -8.48
N TYR A 379 5.21 -2.70 -9.02
CA TYR A 379 6.39 -1.87 -9.26
C TYR A 379 7.00 -1.33 -7.96
N ASP A 380 6.18 -1.00 -6.96
CA ASP A 380 6.66 -0.43 -5.70
C ASP A 380 7.31 -1.47 -4.81
N VAL A 381 6.81 -2.70 -4.83
CA VAL A 381 7.45 -3.84 -4.13
C VAL A 381 8.84 -4.10 -4.71
N MET A 382 8.99 -4.01 -6.04
CA MET A 382 10.26 -4.25 -6.73
C MET A 382 11.33 -3.21 -6.34
N LEU A 383 10.94 -1.93 -6.23
CA LEU A 383 11.86 -0.87 -5.86
C LEU A 383 12.31 -0.98 -4.40
N THR A 384 11.36 -1.22 -3.50
CA THR A 384 11.63 -1.38 -2.06
C THR A 384 12.55 -2.56 -1.78
N GLU A 385 12.32 -3.71 -2.43
CA GLU A 385 13.15 -4.91 -2.28
C GLU A 385 14.56 -4.70 -2.89
N LYS A 386 14.68 -4.00 -4.02
CA LYS A 386 15.99 -3.61 -4.57
C LYS A 386 16.77 -2.72 -3.61
N ILE A 387 16.14 -1.70 -3.05
CA ILE A 387 16.78 -0.77 -2.10
C ILE A 387 17.18 -1.53 -0.83
N MET A 388 16.31 -2.37 -0.28
CA MET A 388 16.62 -3.16 0.91
C MET A 388 17.76 -4.16 0.66
N PHE A 389 17.79 -4.81 -0.49
CA PHE A 389 18.86 -5.74 -0.84
C PHE A 389 20.21 -5.00 -0.96
N CYS A 390 20.24 -3.89 -1.69
CA CYS A 390 21.45 -3.07 -1.83
C CYS A 390 21.92 -2.54 -0.47
N SER A 391 21.02 -2.01 0.37
CA SER A 391 21.40 -1.48 1.68
C SER A 391 21.95 -2.56 2.62
N LYS A 392 21.35 -3.75 2.64
CA LYS A 392 21.86 -4.90 3.41
C LYS A 392 23.22 -5.37 2.92
N PHE A 393 23.43 -5.39 1.60
CA PHE A 393 24.69 -5.79 0.99
C PHE A 393 25.82 -4.80 1.30
N TYR A 394 25.54 -3.48 1.20
CA TYR A 394 26.50 -2.45 1.61
C TYR A 394 26.81 -2.45 3.09
N PHE A 395 25.79 -2.69 3.93
CA PHE A 395 25.99 -2.81 5.38
C PHE A 395 26.84 -4.04 5.72
N TRP A 396 26.61 -5.17 5.04
CA TRP A 396 27.39 -6.39 5.21
C TRP A 396 28.86 -6.18 4.80
N ILE A 397 29.13 -5.54 3.65
CA ILE A 397 30.50 -5.21 3.22
C ILE A 397 31.17 -4.27 4.24
N SER A 398 30.46 -3.22 4.69
CA SER A 398 30.99 -2.26 5.66
C SER A 398 31.28 -2.83 7.05
N TYR A 399 30.72 -4.02 7.36
CA TYR A 399 30.93 -4.70 8.63
C TYR A 399 32.12 -5.69 8.58
N TYR A 400 32.51 -6.14 7.39
CA TYR A 400 33.56 -7.14 7.18
C TYR A 400 34.83 -6.58 6.48
N VAL A 401 34.84 -5.32 6.10
CA VAL A 401 36.00 -4.55 5.61
C VAL A 401 36.33 -3.45 6.61
#